data_5749439ba90402bc87360b99a88c9c41
#
_entry.id   5749439ba90402bc87360b99a88c9c41
#
_cell.length_a   1.000
_cell.length_b   1.000
_cell.length_c   1.000
_cell.angle_alpha   90.00
_cell.angle_beta   90.00
_cell.angle_gamma   90.00
#
_symmetry.space_group_name_H-M   'P 1'
#
loop_
_entity.id
_entity.type
_entity.pdbx_description
1 polymer ?
#
loop_
_entity_poly.entity_id
_entity_poly.type
_entity_poly.pdbx_seq_one_letter_code
_entity_poly.pdbx_strand_id
1 'polypeptide(L)'
;MLRRIRTVNSTLERHSMETEVLPQPANGRFATVEKCSLCDYASYDYTAAKAVIADYYGVVDGQPHTITVSDLSEAGVRTSIRYGNSAESCAMTSAPNYTEEGQYMVYYEITYTYKGKEMTENGVAKVWLRDESTKDDGSCACGCGDPNCGCQNKHCNGNCCADKGCGENHHFILLDRTKAGCTTLGYDRYLCTECGKIEKRDYVDSLGHAWQSIVIRDA
;
A
#
# COMPACT_ATOMS: atom_id res chain seq x y z
N MET A 1 -41.29 -42.21 -43.01
CA MET A 1 -41.36 -41.83 -41.57
C MET A 1 -40.80 -40.39 -41.39
N LEU A 2 -41.70 -39.43 -41.27
CA LEU A 2 -41.31 -38.03 -41.07
C LEU A 2 -41.11 -37.78 -39.57
N ARG A 3 -39.85 -37.55 -39.15
CA ARG A 3 -39.53 -37.07 -37.79
C ARG A 3 -40.04 -35.65 -37.64
N ARG A 4 -41.04 -35.42 -36.76
CA ARG A 4 -41.42 -34.08 -36.31
C ARG A 4 -40.27 -33.48 -35.49
N ILE A 5 -39.63 -32.45 -36.04
CA ILE A 5 -38.76 -31.57 -35.28
C ILE A 5 -39.67 -30.73 -34.37
N ARG A 6 -39.62 -30.98 -33.07
CA ARG A 6 -40.22 -30.06 -32.09
C ARG A 6 -39.30 -28.84 -32.02
N THR A 7 -39.78 -27.75 -32.54
CA THR A 7 -39.18 -26.44 -32.24
C THR A 7 -39.49 -26.17 -30.78
N VAL A 8 -38.48 -26.29 -29.94
CA VAL A 8 -38.54 -25.78 -28.56
C VAL A 8 -38.38 -24.27 -28.69
N ASN A 9 -39.48 -23.52 -28.59
CA ASN A 9 -39.41 -22.10 -28.34
C ASN A 9 -38.82 -21.93 -26.93
N SER A 10 -37.51 -21.80 -26.85
CA SER A 10 -36.85 -21.26 -25.65
C SER A 10 -37.30 -19.80 -25.58
N THR A 11 -38.30 -19.48 -24.79
CA THR A 11 -38.47 -18.15 -24.26
C THR A 11 -37.20 -17.86 -23.50
N LEU A 12 -36.35 -16.99 -24.03
CA LEU A 12 -35.24 -16.40 -23.30
C LEU A 12 -35.89 -15.68 -22.12
N GLU A 13 -35.95 -16.38 -20.98
CA GLU A 13 -36.31 -15.75 -19.73
C GLU A 13 -35.27 -14.66 -19.47
N ARG A 14 -35.72 -13.40 -19.38
CA ARG A 14 -34.85 -12.30 -19.09
C ARG A 14 -34.33 -12.48 -17.68
N HIS A 15 -33.01 -12.47 -17.52
CA HIS A 15 -32.41 -12.46 -16.19
C HIS A 15 -32.93 -11.27 -15.39
N SER A 16 -33.38 -11.53 -14.17
CA SER A 16 -33.68 -10.47 -13.21
C SER A 16 -32.39 -10.15 -12.45
N MET A 17 -31.71 -9.10 -12.86
CA MET A 17 -30.40 -8.74 -12.33
C MET A 17 -30.53 -7.83 -11.11
N GLU A 18 -29.82 -8.17 -10.06
CA GLU A 18 -29.62 -7.36 -8.86
C GLU A 18 -28.16 -6.96 -8.76
N THR A 19 -27.92 -5.69 -8.48
CA THR A 19 -26.55 -5.16 -8.36
C THR A 19 -26.22 -4.87 -6.90
N GLU A 20 -25.10 -5.39 -6.43
CA GLU A 20 -24.56 -5.14 -5.10
C GLU A 20 -23.12 -4.65 -5.18
N VAL A 21 -22.73 -3.71 -4.29
CA VAL A 21 -21.34 -3.27 -4.16
C VAL A 21 -20.77 -3.77 -2.84
N LEU A 22 -19.68 -4.50 -2.93
CA LEU A 22 -18.98 -5.13 -1.80
C LEU A 22 -17.60 -4.51 -1.62
N PRO A 23 -17.33 -3.85 -0.47
CA PRO A 23 -15.98 -3.42 -0.11
C PRO A 23 -15.06 -4.62 0.05
N GLN A 24 -13.83 -4.54 -0.51
CA GLN A 24 -12.78 -5.54 -0.37
C GLN A 24 -11.49 -4.92 0.17
N PRO A 25 -11.42 -4.57 1.47
CA PRO A 25 -10.28 -3.84 2.05
C PRO A 25 -8.94 -4.53 1.83
N ALA A 26 -8.90 -5.86 1.97
CA ALA A 26 -7.68 -6.64 1.76
C ALA A 26 -7.10 -6.53 0.35
N ASN A 27 -7.91 -6.11 -0.63
CA ASN A 27 -7.54 -5.99 -2.04
C ASN A 27 -7.50 -4.54 -2.52
N GLY A 28 -7.81 -3.56 -1.67
CA GLY A 28 -7.85 -2.15 -2.04
C GLY A 28 -8.83 -1.85 -3.18
N ARG A 29 -10.04 -2.43 -3.17
CA ARG A 29 -11.02 -2.27 -4.25
C ARG A 29 -12.45 -2.51 -3.79
N PHE A 30 -13.40 -2.07 -4.61
CA PHE A 30 -14.80 -2.45 -4.51
C PHE A 30 -15.13 -3.46 -5.61
N ALA A 31 -15.91 -4.49 -5.28
CA ALA A 31 -16.50 -5.39 -6.25
C ALA A 31 -17.96 -4.98 -6.50
N THR A 32 -18.30 -4.65 -7.74
CA THR A 32 -19.70 -4.55 -8.18
C THR A 32 -20.12 -5.92 -8.68
N VAL A 33 -21.08 -6.51 -8.02
CA VAL A 33 -21.60 -7.87 -8.31
C VAL A 33 -22.97 -7.72 -8.92
N GLU A 34 -23.16 -8.25 -10.12
CA GLU A 34 -24.47 -8.42 -10.74
C GLU A 34 -24.89 -9.88 -10.63
N LYS A 35 -25.94 -10.14 -9.89
CA LYS A 35 -26.48 -11.49 -9.66
C LYS A 35 -27.87 -11.62 -10.29
N CYS A 36 -28.15 -12.76 -10.88
CA CYS A 36 -29.50 -13.09 -11.29
C CYS A 36 -30.29 -13.65 -10.09
N SER A 37 -31.48 -13.10 -9.82
CA SER A 37 -32.34 -13.60 -8.74
C SER A 37 -33.04 -14.94 -9.09
N LEU A 38 -32.98 -15.36 -10.37
CA LEU A 38 -33.66 -16.54 -10.87
C LEU A 38 -32.72 -17.72 -11.19
N CYS A 39 -31.39 -17.48 -11.24
CA CYS A 39 -30.40 -18.51 -11.52
C CYS A 39 -29.06 -18.17 -10.85
N ASP A 40 -28.11 -19.09 -10.94
CA ASP A 40 -26.79 -18.92 -10.30
C ASP A 40 -25.82 -18.00 -11.09
N TYR A 41 -26.30 -17.25 -12.06
CA TYR A 41 -25.45 -16.32 -12.81
C TYR A 41 -24.99 -15.18 -11.92
N ALA A 42 -23.70 -14.91 -11.91
CA ALA A 42 -23.10 -13.73 -11.30
C ALA A 42 -21.95 -13.22 -12.15
N SER A 43 -21.87 -11.90 -12.32
CA SER A 43 -20.72 -11.21 -12.89
C SER A 43 -20.10 -10.25 -11.88
N TYR A 44 -18.81 -10.01 -12.03
CA TYR A 44 -18.03 -9.17 -11.12
C TYR A 44 -17.27 -8.12 -11.91
N ASP A 45 -17.41 -6.87 -11.50
CA ASP A 45 -16.58 -5.76 -11.93
C ASP A 45 -15.85 -5.17 -10.73
N TYR A 46 -14.62 -4.68 -10.92
CA TYR A 46 -13.78 -4.21 -9.83
C TYR A 46 -13.37 -2.77 -10.05
N THR A 47 -13.48 -1.97 -9.01
CA THR A 47 -13.08 -0.56 -9.00
C THR A 47 -12.00 -0.36 -7.94
N ALA A 48 -10.81 0.06 -8.36
CA ALA A 48 -9.69 0.26 -7.45
C ALA A 48 -9.90 1.48 -6.55
N ALA A 49 -9.58 1.31 -5.27
CA ALA A 49 -9.61 2.35 -4.25
C ALA A 49 -8.24 2.34 -3.56
N LYS A 50 -7.37 3.30 -3.94
CA LYS A 50 -5.98 3.29 -3.51
C LYS A 50 -5.44 4.70 -3.34
N ALA A 51 -4.92 5.01 -2.16
CA ALA A 51 -4.05 6.15 -1.93
C ALA A 51 -2.65 5.68 -1.56
N VAL A 52 -1.65 6.44 -1.93
CA VAL A 52 -0.25 6.20 -1.55
C VAL A 52 0.19 7.36 -0.67
N ILE A 53 0.58 7.02 0.54
CA ILE A 53 1.16 7.95 1.51
C ILE A 53 2.64 7.63 1.60
N ALA A 54 3.50 8.62 1.36
CA ALA A 54 4.95 8.45 1.41
C ALA A 54 5.57 9.30 2.51
N ASP A 55 6.58 8.74 3.13
CA ASP A 55 7.45 9.44 4.07
C ASP A 55 8.15 10.63 3.41
N TYR A 56 8.44 11.65 4.20
CA TYR A 56 9.25 12.79 3.79
C TYR A 56 10.59 12.80 4.51
N TYR A 57 11.65 13.00 3.76
CA TYR A 57 13.01 13.16 4.27
C TYR A 57 13.60 14.43 3.69
N GLY A 58 13.99 15.37 4.55
CA GLY A 58 14.47 16.67 4.11
C GLY A 58 15.39 17.35 5.12
N VAL A 59 15.76 18.59 4.79
CA VAL A 59 16.55 19.46 5.63
C VAL A 59 15.68 20.60 6.17
N VAL A 60 16.08 21.16 7.30
CA VAL A 60 15.48 22.38 7.85
C VAL A 60 15.89 23.55 6.97
N ASP A 61 14.97 24.08 6.19
CA ASP A 61 15.17 25.23 5.29
C ASP A 61 14.26 26.42 5.65
N GLY A 62 13.57 26.34 6.79
CA GLY A 62 12.61 27.32 7.27
C GLY A 62 11.24 27.22 6.57
N GLN A 63 11.07 26.29 5.64
CA GLN A 63 9.78 26.04 5.00
C GLN A 63 9.04 24.88 5.69
N PRO A 64 7.70 24.87 5.62
CA PRO A 64 6.91 23.77 6.18
C PRO A 64 7.00 22.52 5.30
N HIS A 65 7.28 21.38 5.93
CA HIS A 65 7.37 20.08 5.29
C HIS A 65 6.35 19.12 5.86
N THR A 66 5.81 18.25 5.00
CA THR A 66 4.85 17.22 5.38
C THR A 66 5.00 15.96 4.51
N ILE A 67 4.25 14.92 4.85
CA ILE A 67 4.18 13.70 4.06
C ILE A 67 3.59 13.95 2.67
N THR A 68 3.93 13.09 1.71
CA THR A 68 3.36 13.16 0.35
C THR A 68 2.16 12.24 0.24
N VAL A 69 1.10 12.73 -0.37
CA VAL A 69 -0.16 11.99 -0.59
C VAL A 69 -0.49 11.96 -2.06
N SER A 70 -0.75 10.78 -2.59
CA SER A 70 -1.20 10.58 -3.98
C SER A 70 -2.43 9.69 -3.99
N ASP A 71 -3.55 10.21 -4.48
CA ASP A 71 -4.76 9.43 -4.70
C ASP A 71 -4.70 8.79 -6.09
N LEU A 72 -4.69 7.46 -6.12
CA LEU A 72 -4.65 6.62 -7.31
C LEU A 72 -5.95 5.83 -7.49
N SER A 73 -7.02 6.23 -6.80
CA SER A 73 -8.33 5.59 -6.92
C SER A 73 -8.92 5.78 -8.32
N GLU A 74 -9.69 4.82 -8.76
CA GLU A 74 -10.40 4.90 -10.02
C GLU A 74 -11.58 5.90 -9.98
N ALA A 75 -12.01 6.32 -11.15
CA ALA A 75 -13.11 7.25 -11.30
C ALA A 75 -14.39 6.75 -10.60
N GLY A 76 -15.02 7.65 -9.84
CA GLY A 76 -16.22 7.36 -9.05
C GLY A 76 -15.96 6.94 -7.61
N VAL A 77 -14.71 6.61 -7.24
CA VAL A 77 -14.32 6.47 -5.84
C VAL A 77 -14.05 7.85 -5.28
N ARG A 78 -14.63 8.15 -4.12
CA ARG A 78 -14.30 9.36 -3.34
C ARG A 78 -13.34 8.97 -2.23
N THR A 79 -12.19 9.60 -2.19
CA THR A 79 -11.17 9.43 -1.15
C THR A 79 -11.23 10.60 -0.17
N SER A 80 -11.25 10.30 1.11
CA SER A 80 -11.16 11.27 2.20
C SER A 80 -10.07 10.83 3.16
N ILE A 81 -9.14 11.75 3.49
CA ILE A 81 -8.02 11.45 4.38
C ILE A 81 -8.11 12.34 5.59
N ARG A 82 -7.95 11.74 6.76
CA ARG A 82 -7.81 12.41 8.02
C ARG A 82 -6.47 12.11 8.64
N TYR A 83 -5.94 13.07 9.37
CA TYR A 83 -4.61 12.98 9.95
C TYR A 83 -4.66 13.19 11.47
N GLY A 84 -3.64 12.68 12.17
CA GLY A 84 -3.54 12.80 13.61
C GLY A 84 -2.13 12.63 14.13
N ASN A 85 -1.95 12.93 15.42
CA ASN A 85 -0.70 12.70 16.15
C ASN A 85 -0.68 11.35 16.88
N SER A 86 -1.79 10.61 16.83
CA SER A 86 -1.91 9.25 17.37
C SER A 86 -2.84 8.42 16.51
N ALA A 87 -2.71 7.09 16.60
CA ALA A 87 -3.54 6.14 15.86
C ALA A 87 -5.04 6.24 16.20
N GLU A 88 -5.36 6.65 17.45
CA GLU A 88 -6.74 6.74 17.93
C GLU A 88 -7.42 8.07 17.58
N SER A 89 -6.69 9.05 17.04
CA SER A 89 -7.24 10.40 16.84
C SER A 89 -6.77 11.04 15.53
N CYS A 90 -7.41 10.64 14.44
CA CYS A 90 -7.25 11.26 13.12
C CYS A 90 -8.38 12.27 12.87
N ALA A 91 -8.28 13.48 13.45
CA ALA A 91 -9.32 14.51 13.37
C ALA A 91 -8.99 15.66 12.41
N MET A 92 -7.72 15.82 12.01
CA MET A 92 -7.27 16.91 11.12
C MET A 92 -7.61 16.60 9.66
N THR A 93 -8.02 17.63 8.92
CA THR A 93 -8.36 17.53 7.49
C THR A 93 -7.17 17.79 6.56
N SER A 94 -6.06 18.30 7.11
CA SER A 94 -4.80 18.51 6.41
C SER A 94 -3.67 17.85 7.18
N ALA A 95 -2.66 17.36 6.47
CA ALA A 95 -1.47 16.81 7.09
C ALA A 95 -0.75 17.91 7.89
N PRO A 96 -0.22 17.58 9.08
CA PRO A 96 0.56 18.52 9.86
C PRO A 96 1.86 18.87 9.16
N ASN A 97 2.29 20.11 9.34
CA ASN A 97 3.53 20.64 8.77
C ASN A 97 4.58 20.82 9.88
N TYR A 98 5.84 20.59 9.52
CA TYR A 98 6.99 20.69 10.44
C TYR A 98 8.07 21.55 9.82
N THR A 99 8.69 22.41 10.64
CA THR A 99 9.75 23.35 10.24
C THR A 99 11.04 23.17 11.04
N GLU A 100 10.99 22.38 12.10
CA GLU A 100 12.11 22.15 13.02
C GLU A 100 12.73 20.78 12.81
N GLU A 101 13.99 20.65 13.21
CA GLU A 101 14.67 19.37 13.21
C GLU A 101 13.92 18.33 14.08
N GLY A 102 13.77 17.12 13.55
CA GLY A 102 13.12 16.04 14.28
C GLY A 102 12.58 14.93 13.40
N GLN A 103 12.10 13.91 14.09
CA GLN A 103 11.36 12.81 13.48
C GLN A 103 9.91 12.85 13.98
N TYR A 104 8.99 13.06 13.08
CA TYR A 104 7.58 13.23 13.38
C TYR A 104 6.79 12.09 12.76
N MET A 105 5.90 11.49 13.55
CA MET A 105 4.99 10.45 13.08
C MET A 105 3.64 11.08 12.75
N VAL A 106 3.18 10.90 11.53
CA VAL A 106 1.87 11.38 11.05
C VAL A 106 0.98 10.17 10.87
N TYR A 107 0.01 10.03 11.75
CA TYR A 107 -1.02 8.99 11.63
C TYR A 107 -2.10 9.44 10.65
N TYR A 108 -2.66 8.51 9.91
CA TYR A 108 -3.72 8.82 8.96
C TYR A 108 -4.78 7.73 8.93
N GLU A 109 -5.98 8.16 8.60
CA GLU A 109 -7.12 7.32 8.27
C GLU A 109 -7.64 7.72 6.89
N ILE A 110 -7.74 6.75 5.99
CA ILE A 110 -8.26 6.93 4.64
C ILE A 110 -9.60 6.24 4.54
N THR A 111 -10.63 6.99 4.17
CA THR A 111 -11.96 6.45 3.86
C THR A 111 -12.21 6.57 2.37
N TYR A 112 -12.47 5.45 1.73
CA TYR A 112 -12.91 5.35 0.36
C TYR A 112 -14.42 5.11 0.32
N THR A 113 -15.13 5.89 -0.50
CA THR A 113 -16.58 5.75 -0.69
C THR A 113 -16.88 5.50 -2.16
N TYR A 114 -17.58 4.41 -2.46
CA TYR A 114 -18.02 4.07 -3.80
C TYR A 114 -19.47 3.58 -3.79
N LYS A 115 -20.35 4.23 -4.56
CA LYS A 115 -21.79 3.91 -4.64
C LYS A 115 -22.44 3.68 -3.27
N GLY A 116 -22.10 4.53 -2.28
CA GLY A 116 -22.67 4.48 -0.94
C GLY A 116 -22.11 3.40 -0.01
N LYS A 117 -21.11 2.65 -0.44
CA LYS A 117 -20.34 1.74 0.41
C LYS A 117 -19.02 2.36 0.79
N GLU A 118 -18.55 2.03 1.99
CA GLU A 118 -17.33 2.60 2.54
C GLU A 118 -16.31 1.52 2.90
N MET A 119 -15.04 1.90 2.80
CA MET A 119 -13.91 1.09 3.18
C MET A 119 -12.86 2.01 3.80
N THR A 120 -12.30 1.61 4.93
CA THR A 120 -11.34 2.43 5.68
C THR A 120 -10.02 1.68 5.83
N GLU A 121 -8.92 2.40 5.68
CA GLU A 121 -7.58 1.94 6.03
C GLU A 121 -6.87 2.98 6.89
N ASN A 122 -6.00 2.51 7.79
CA ASN A 122 -5.23 3.33 8.70
C ASN A 122 -3.74 3.08 8.49
N GLY A 123 -2.93 4.09 8.74
CA GLY A 123 -1.50 3.96 8.65
C GLY A 123 -0.76 5.07 9.36
N VAL A 124 0.56 5.02 9.21
CA VAL A 124 1.48 6.02 9.73
C VAL A 124 2.57 6.28 8.71
N ALA A 125 2.92 7.55 8.55
CA ALA A 125 4.05 7.99 7.74
C ALA A 125 4.96 8.89 8.58
N LYS A 126 6.18 9.09 8.13
CA LYS A 126 7.21 9.83 8.84
C LYS A 126 7.61 11.08 8.10
N VAL A 127 7.79 12.17 8.84
CA VAL A 127 8.52 13.35 8.39
C VAL A 127 9.82 13.40 9.18
N TRP A 128 10.95 13.40 8.49
CA TRP A 128 12.25 13.51 9.10
C TRP A 128 12.99 14.70 8.54
N LEU A 129 13.19 15.71 9.40
CA LEU A 129 13.93 16.93 9.09
C LEU A 129 15.26 16.94 9.84
N ARG A 130 16.33 17.28 9.14
CA ARG A 130 17.67 17.42 9.70
C ARG A 130 18.16 18.86 9.52
N ASP A 131 18.85 19.35 10.52
CA ASP A 131 19.58 20.61 10.39
C ASP A 131 20.89 20.37 9.63
N GLU A 132 21.09 21.10 8.52
CA GLU A 132 22.35 21.08 7.79
C GLU A 132 23.47 21.85 8.50
N SER A 133 23.13 22.76 9.43
CA SER A 133 24.12 23.58 10.15
C SER A 133 24.96 22.76 11.15
N THR A 134 24.52 21.58 11.52
CA THR A 134 25.25 20.66 12.42
C THR A 134 26.40 19.91 11.75
N LYS A 135 26.70 20.23 10.48
CA LYS A 135 27.69 19.50 9.66
C LYS A 135 29.16 19.92 9.88
N ASP A 136 29.44 20.98 10.66
CA ASP A 136 30.78 21.55 10.75
C ASP A 136 31.65 21.00 11.90
N ASP A 137 31.17 20.02 12.67
CA ASP A 137 31.95 19.44 13.77
C ASP A 137 32.83 18.24 13.35
N GLY A 138 32.93 17.97 12.05
CA GLY A 138 33.67 16.81 11.54
C GLY A 138 32.99 15.47 11.81
N SER A 139 31.80 15.46 12.40
CA SER A 139 30.96 14.27 12.49
C SER A 139 30.23 14.03 11.19
N CYS A 140 30.17 12.79 10.78
CA CYS A 140 29.44 12.38 9.57
C CYS A 140 27.97 12.78 9.67
N ALA A 141 27.44 13.48 8.67
CA ALA A 141 25.99 13.80 8.57
C ALA A 141 25.07 12.57 8.61
N CYS A 142 25.63 11.37 8.55
CA CYS A 142 24.92 10.11 8.71
C CYS A 142 24.64 9.72 10.17
N GLY A 143 25.15 10.48 11.16
CA GLY A 143 24.97 10.16 12.57
C GLY A 143 25.67 8.88 13.02
N CYS A 144 26.61 8.33 12.24
CA CYS A 144 27.30 7.09 12.58
C CYS A 144 28.31 7.24 13.72
N GLY A 145 28.71 8.47 14.07
CA GLY A 145 29.67 8.72 15.14
C GLY A 145 31.09 8.20 14.88
N ASP A 146 31.37 7.67 13.69
CA ASP A 146 32.69 7.13 13.33
C ASP A 146 33.57 8.20 12.71
N PRO A 147 34.66 8.65 13.39
CA PRO A 147 35.59 9.63 12.85
C PRO A 147 36.36 9.17 11.61
N ASN A 148 36.35 7.85 11.31
CA ASN A 148 36.94 7.25 10.13
C ASN A 148 35.94 6.93 9.05
N CYS A 149 34.68 7.33 9.20
CA CYS A 149 33.69 7.18 8.16
C CYS A 149 34.17 7.90 6.89
N GLY A 150 34.34 7.17 5.80
CA GLY A 150 34.88 7.67 4.53
C GLY A 150 34.03 8.74 3.81
N CYS A 151 33.08 9.34 4.50
CA CYS A 151 32.25 10.44 4.06
C CYS A 151 32.99 11.78 4.14
N GLN A 152 34.25 11.84 3.73
CA GLN A 152 34.98 13.07 3.63
C GLN A 152 34.37 13.97 2.55
N ASN A 153 33.57 14.94 3.01
CA ASN A 153 33.08 16.08 2.25
C ASN A 153 32.14 15.78 1.07
N LYS A 154 30.96 16.30 1.21
CA LYS A 154 29.94 16.62 0.20
C LYS A 154 28.92 15.53 -0.11
N HIS A 155 27.71 15.82 0.35
CA HIS A 155 26.45 15.21 -0.15
C HIS A 155 26.35 13.70 -0.01
N CYS A 156 26.26 13.24 1.23
CA CYS A 156 25.70 11.92 1.48
C CYS A 156 24.21 11.93 1.12
N ASN A 157 23.87 11.54 -0.08
CA ASN A 157 22.48 11.33 -0.54
C ASN A 157 21.80 10.15 0.18
N GLY A 158 21.92 10.07 1.51
CA GLY A 158 21.33 8.99 2.30
C GLY A 158 21.98 7.61 2.15
N ASN A 159 22.92 7.43 1.22
CA ASN A 159 23.52 6.11 0.91
C ASN A 159 24.90 5.85 1.53
N CYS A 160 25.49 6.81 2.24
CA CYS A 160 26.86 6.63 2.78
C CYS A 160 26.93 5.54 3.85
N CYS A 161 25.87 5.33 4.59
CA CYS A 161 25.83 4.32 5.63
C CYS A 161 25.38 2.94 5.12
N ALA A 162 24.94 2.86 3.86
CA ALA A 162 24.53 1.59 3.28
C ALA A 162 25.69 0.58 3.23
N ASP A 163 26.93 1.07 3.12
CA ASP A 163 28.09 0.18 2.97
C ASP A 163 29.02 0.10 4.20
N LYS A 164 28.91 1.01 5.21
CA LYS A 164 29.85 1.03 6.35
C LYS A 164 29.26 1.37 7.72
N GLY A 165 27.99 1.75 7.85
CA GLY A 165 27.48 2.39 9.07
C GLY A 165 27.18 1.45 10.24
N CYS A 166 26.74 0.23 9.98
CA CYS A 166 26.41 -0.73 11.05
C CYS A 166 27.40 -1.92 11.09
N GLY A 167 28.41 -1.94 10.21
CA GLY A 167 29.30 -3.09 10.06
C GLY A 167 28.45 -4.35 9.78
N GLU A 168 28.81 -5.47 10.43
CA GLU A 168 28.03 -6.71 10.35
C GLU A 168 26.84 -6.77 11.34
N ASN A 169 26.67 -5.74 12.19
CA ASN A 169 25.71 -5.73 13.30
C ASN A 169 24.51 -4.83 13.04
N HIS A 170 23.75 -5.10 11.98
CA HIS A 170 22.48 -4.42 11.74
C HIS A 170 21.39 -4.85 12.73
N HIS A 171 20.69 -3.90 13.32
CA HIS A 171 19.52 -4.17 14.16
C HIS A 171 18.25 -4.12 13.32
N PHE A 172 17.87 -5.26 12.75
CA PHE A 172 16.72 -5.36 11.89
C PHE A 172 15.44 -5.63 12.68
N ILE A 173 14.40 -4.83 12.39
CA ILE A 173 13.03 -5.10 12.83
C ILE A 173 12.20 -5.48 11.60
N LEU A 174 11.19 -6.33 11.79
CA LEU A 174 10.24 -6.66 10.75
C LEU A 174 9.43 -5.42 10.38
N LEU A 175 9.49 -5.01 9.11
CA LEU A 175 8.74 -3.86 8.59
C LEU A 175 7.36 -4.28 8.12
N ASP A 176 7.30 -5.27 7.23
CA ASP A 176 6.06 -5.86 6.72
C ASP A 176 6.28 -7.25 6.12
N ARG A 177 5.17 -7.90 5.75
CA ARG A 177 5.12 -9.22 5.12
C ARG A 177 4.36 -9.17 3.81
N THR A 178 5.01 -9.60 2.75
CA THR A 178 4.37 -9.82 1.45
C THR A 178 4.03 -11.31 1.32
N LYS A 179 2.75 -11.63 1.26
CA LYS A 179 2.30 -13.02 1.07
C LYS A 179 2.63 -13.51 -0.33
N ALA A 180 2.95 -14.80 -0.45
CA ALA A 180 3.09 -15.44 -1.75
C ALA A 180 1.77 -15.41 -2.51
N GLY A 181 1.84 -15.05 -3.79
CA GLY A 181 0.72 -15.17 -4.74
C GLY A 181 0.86 -16.45 -5.57
N CYS A 182 -0.07 -16.65 -6.50
CA CYS A 182 -0.02 -17.83 -7.38
C CYS A 182 1.26 -17.90 -8.22
N THR A 183 1.78 -16.75 -8.65
CA THR A 183 2.98 -16.64 -9.51
C THR A 183 4.08 -15.79 -8.90
N THR A 184 3.87 -15.22 -7.72
CA THR A 184 4.81 -14.31 -7.07
C THR A 184 5.29 -14.88 -5.74
N LEU A 185 6.59 -14.72 -5.47
CA LEU A 185 7.18 -15.09 -4.18
C LEU A 185 6.64 -14.19 -3.06
N GLY A 186 6.39 -14.78 -1.90
CA GLY A 186 6.24 -14.05 -0.65
C GLY A 186 7.61 -13.70 -0.07
N TYR A 187 7.69 -12.66 0.73
CA TYR A 187 8.91 -12.30 1.47
C TYR A 187 8.58 -11.35 2.63
N ASP A 188 9.43 -11.36 3.62
CA ASP A 188 9.40 -10.39 4.71
C ASP A 188 10.41 -9.27 4.42
N ARG A 189 10.02 -7.99 4.68
CA ARG A 189 10.92 -6.85 4.65
C ARG A 189 11.34 -6.49 6.05
N TYR A 190 12.63 -6.28 6.22
CA TYR A 190 13.23 -5.87 7.48
C TYR A 190 13.91 -4.52 7.30
N LEU A 191 13.73 -3.66 8.29
CA LEU A 191 14.34 -2.33 8.37
C LEU A 191 15.39 -2.32 9.47
N CYS A 192 16.61 -1.91 9.15
CA CYS A 192 17.59 -1.59 10.19
C CYS A 192 17.23 -0.27 10.87
N THR A 193 17.01 -0.31 12.18
CA THR A 193 16.63 0.87 12.98
C THR A 193 17.72 1.92 13.07
N GLU A 194 18.97 1.54 12.83
CA GLU A 194 20.13 2.41 12.97
C GLU A 194 20.53 3.08 11.66
N CYS A 195 20.52 2.35 10.53
CA CYS A 195 20.97 2.89 9.25
C CYS A 195 19.85 3.01 8.19
N GLY A 196 18.64 2.55 8.47
CA GLY A 196 17.53 2.60 7.52
C GLY A 196 17.62 1.60 6.36
N LYS A 197 18.60 0.70 6.37
CA LYS A 197 18.74 -0.34 5.35
C LYS A 197 17.52 -1.25 5.36
N ILE A 198 16.93 -1.49 4.19
CA ILE A 198 15.82 -2.44 4.03
C ILE A 198 16.35 -3.70 3.34
N GLU A 199 16.10 -4.84 3.95
CA GLU A 199 16.39 -6.15 3.37
C GLU A 199 15.13 -6.97 3.21
N LYS A 200 15.09 -7.78 2.16
CA LYS A 200 14.07 -8.82 1.95
C LYS A 200 14.64 -10.16 2.41
N ARG A 201 13.91 -10.83 3.29
CA ARG A 201 14.29 -12.13 3.86
C ARG A 201 13.07 -13.05 3.89
N ASP A 202 13.27 -14.26 4.35
CA ASP A 202 12.20 -15.23 4.62
C ASP A 202 11.29 -15.42 3.40
N TYR A 203 11.91 -15.65 2.24
CA TYR A 203 11.19 -15.88 1.00
C TYR A 203 10.35 -17.15 1.08
N VAL A 204 9.11 -17.04 0.61
CA VAL A 204 8.16 -18.15 0.48
C VAL A 204 7.86 -18.33 -1.01
N ASP A 205 7.94 -19.56 -1.48
CA ASP A 205 7.66 -19.89 -2.87
C ASP A 205 6.24 -19.50 -3.27
N SER A 206 6.05 -19.23 -4.56
CA SER A 206 4.73 -18.97 -5.13
C SER A 206 3.82 -20.19 -4.94
N LEU A 207 2.54 -19.92 -4.66
CA LEU A 207 1.55 -20.96 -4.36
C LEU A 207 1.22 -21.86 -5.57
N GLY A 208 1.59 -21.45 -6.79
CA GLY A 208 1.21 -22.11 -8.01
C GLY A 208 -0.28 -21.96 -8.34
N HIS A 209 -0.72 -22.63 -9.39
CA HIS A 209 -2.13 -22.72 -9.76
C HIS A 209 -2.61 -24.15 -9.64
N ALA A 210 -3.65 -24.37 -8.84
CA ALA A 210 -4.39 -25.63 -8.82
C ALA A 210 -5.47 -25.59 -9.91
N TRP A 211 -5.12 -26.00 -11.12
CA TRP A 211 -6.08 -26.07 -12.23
C TRP A 211 -7.01 -27.26 -12.05
N GLN A 212 -8.31 -27.01 -12.05
CA GLN A 212 -9.31 -28.06 -12.15
C GLN A 212 -9.87 -28.05 -13.57
N SER A 213 -9.78 -29.18 -14.25
CA SER A 213 -10.45 -29.37 -15.54
C SER A 213 -11.90 -29.72 -15.30
N ILE A 214 -12.82 -28.90 -15.81
CA ILE A 214 -14.23 -29.21 -15.85
C ILE A 214 -14.51 -29.77 -17.25
N VAL A 215 -14.93 -31.02 -17.32
CA VAL A 215 -15.43 -31.60 -18.56
C VAL A 215 -16.87 -31.14 -18.76
N ILE A 216 -17.06 -30.16 -19.64
CA ILE A 216 -18.39 -29.80 -20.12
C ILE A 216 -18.80 -30.88 -21.11
N ARG A 217 -19.76 -31.73 -20.75
CA ARG A 217 -20.39 -32.64 -21.68
C ARG A 217 -21.51 -31.88 -22.36
N ASP A 218 -21.40 -31.74 -23.67
CA ASP A 218 -22.49 -31.26 -24.48
C ASP A 218 -23.62 -32.30 -24.39
N ALA A 219 -24.83 -31.81 -24.11
CA ALA A 219 -26.05 -32.62 -23.98
C ALA A 219 -26.66 -32.95 -25.35
#